data_6fd145d0bd4b71daf202d47bbb298157
#
_entry.id   6fd145d0bd4b71daf202d47bbb298157
#
_cell.length_a   1.000
_cell.length_b   1.000
_cell.length_c   1.000
_cell.angle_alpha   90.00
_cell.angle_beta   90.00
_cell.angle_gamma   90.00
#
_symmetry.space_group_name_H-M   'P 1'
#
loop_
_entity.id
_entity.type
_entity.pdbx_description
1 polymer ?
#
loop_
_entity_poly.entity_id
_entity_poly.type
_entity_poly.pdbx_seq_one_letter_code
_entity_poly.pdbx_strand_id
1 'polypeptide(L)'
;MIAASHLSKWYGQVSGLNDVTVDVPHGITGLLGPNGAGKSTFMKLVTGQLKPSKGTLRVLGEPIWGNHALYARIGFCPEQDAFYERMTGAEWVTGLVRLNGLSEADATAAARRALEAVDLTASAGKKIGAYSKGMRQRVKLAQAIALDPELLILDEPLNGMDPIQRRRTIQLIRDWATAGRSVLVSSHVLHEVEALTSNVLVINNGRIIAEGDVHHIRELIDEHPHSVSIRASQPRELAREVLSQEGIISLRFESDRLIVETEKPDAFYTRLTELAASGAAGAIDEVTSPDDNLQAVFKYLVKQ
;
A
#
# COMPACT_ATOMS: atom_id res chain seq x y z
N MET A 1 -18.26 5.76 3.66
CA MET A 1 -17.76 4.58 4.40
C MET A 1 -17.06 4.95 5.69
N ILE A 2 -15.96 5.71 5.65
CA ILE A 2 -15.25 6.24 6.81
C ILE A 2 -15.31 7.76 6.73
N ALA A 3 -15.83 8.43 7.77
CA ALA A 3 -15.89 9.88 7.86
C ALA A 3 -15.08 10.38 9.06
N ALA A 4 -14.04 11.15 8.80
CA ALA A 4 -13.21 11.79 9.80
C ALA A 4 -13.35 13.31 9.72
N SER A 5 -13.50 13.96 10.86
CA SER A 5 -13.58 15.42 10.95
C SER A 5 -12.64 15.92 12.04
N HIS A 6 -11.66 16.74 11.63
CA HIS A 6 -10.62 17.31 12.47
C HIS A 6 -9.91 16.27 13.35
N LEU A 7 -9.72 15.06 12.79
CA LEU A 7 -9.21 13.89 13.49
C LEU A 7 -7.72 14.05 13.80
N SER A 8 -7.37 13.99 15.08
CA SER A 8 -5.97 14.04 15.52
C SER A 8 -5.67 12.93 16.52
N LYS A 9 -4.43 12.40 16.45
CA LYS A 9 -3.91 11.42 17.40
C LYS A 9 -2.51 11.80 17.85
N TRP A 10 -2.35 11.92 19.15
CA TRP A 10 -1.08 12.22 19.81
C TRP A 10 -0.62 11.04 20.67
N TYR A 11 0.68 10.77 20.65
CA TYR A 11 1.39 9.83 21.50
C TYR A 11 2.34 10.66 22.38
N GLY A 12 1.84 11.14 23.52
CA GLY A 12 2.54 12.14 24.31
C GLY A 12 2.73 13.42 23.49
N GLN A 13 3.99 13.77 23.18
CA GLN A 13 4.33 14.96 22.38
C GLN A 13 4.44 14.66 20.87
N VAL A 14 4.38 13.39 20.46
CA VAL A 14 4.51 13.01 19.06
C VAL A 14 3.13 12.96 18.42
N SER A 15 2.96 13.68 17.30
CA SER A 15 1.74 13.62 16.49
C SER A 15 1.80 12.43 15.55
N GLY A 16 0.83 11.53 15.67
CA GLY A 16 0.62 10.44 14.70
C GLY A 16 -0.35 10.82 13.58
N LEU A 17 -1.38 11.63 13.91
CA LEU A 17 -2.28 12.30 12.95
C LEU A 17 -2.52 13.72 13.41
N ASN A 18 -2.67 14.64 12.45
CA ASN A 18 -2.81 16.06 12.71
C ASN A 18 -3.90 16.66 11.81
N ASP A 19 -5.07 16.90 12.40
CA ASP A 19 -6.19 17.61 11.78
C ASP A 19 -6.68 16.99 10.46
N VAL A 20 -6.87 15.68 10.46
CA VAL A 20 -7.35 14.95 9.27
C VAL A 20 -8.86 15.11 9.14
N THR A 21 -9.30 15.67 8.00
CA THR A 21 -10.70 15.69 7.58
C THR A 21 -10.80 14.99 6.23
N VAL A 22 -11.54 13.89 6.16
CA VAL A 22 -11.68 13.06 4.96
C VAL A 22 -12.96 12.26 4.99
N ASP A 23 -13.56 12.05 3.82
CA ASP A 23 -14.69 11.15 3.61
C ASP A 23 -14.33 10.06 2.62
N VAL A 24 -14.05 8.85 3.14
CA VAL A 24 -13.66 7.69 2.34
C VAL A 24 -14.92 7.02 1.78
N PRO A 25 -15.08 6.94 0.45
CA PRO A 25 -16.25 6.37 -0.19
C PRO A 25 -16.30 4.83 -0.04
N HIS A 26 -17.42 4.22 -0.44
CA HIS A 26 -17.52 2.78 -0.59
C HIS A 26 -16.65 2.26 -1.74
N GLY A 27 -16.30 0.98 -1.69
CA GLY A 27 -15.39 0.33 -2.63
C GLY A 27 -13.97 0.23 -2.10
N ILE A 28 -12.98 0.20 -2.99
CA ILE A 28 -11.57 0.12 -2.62
C ILE A 28 -10.97 1.52 -2.59
N THR A 29 -10.35 1.88 -1.47
CA THR A 29 -9.55 3.10 -1.35
C THR A 29 -8.12 2.75 -0.93
N GLY A 30 -7.15 3.25 -1.66
CA GLY A 30 -5.73 3.15 -1.33
C GLY A 30 -5.30 4.25 -0.37
N LEU A 31 -4.57 3.91 0.69
CA LEU A 31 -3.93 4.85 1.59
C LEU A 31 -2.43 4.85 1.34
N LEU A 32 -1.96 5.83 0.59
CA LEU A 32 -0.57 5.96 0.16
C LEU A 32 0.22 6.87 1.11
N GLY A 33 1.45 6.48 1.41
CA GLY A 33 2.34 7.33 2.21
C GLY A 33 3.65 6.65 2.58
N PRO A 34 4.74 7.42 2.84
CA PRO A 34 6.00 6.86 3.30
C PRO A 34 5.87 6.21 4.69
N ASN A 35 6.91 5.50 5.09
CA ASN A 35 6.99 4.97 6.44
C ASN A 35 6.98 6.12 7.46
N GLY A 36 6.17 5.97 8.52
CA GLY A 36 5.98 7.04 9.52
C GLY A 36 4.98 8.14 9.14
N ALA A 37 4.38 8.10 7.95
CA ALA A 37 3.42 9.13 7.51
C ALA A 37 2.12 9.19 8.31
N GLY A 38 1.79 8.14 9.09
CA GLY A 38 0.55 8.06 9.87
C GLY A 38 -0.45 7.01 9.39
N LYS A 39 -0.15 6.22 8.34
CA LYS A 39 -1.03 5.18 7.77
C LYS A 39 -1.56 4.23 8.85
N SER A 40 -0.67 3.53 9.55
CA SER A 40 -1.05 2.57 10.60
C SER A 40 -1.77 3.23 11.77
N THR A 41 -1.47 4.51 12.08
CA THR A 41 -2.22 5.27 13.09
C THR A 41 -3.66 5.51 12.66
N PHE A 42 -3.88 5.92 11.40
CA PHE A 42 -5.21 6.10 10.83
C PHE A 42 -5.99 4.79 10.84
N MET A 43 -5.39 3.69 10.38
CA MET A 43 -6.01 2.38 10.37
C MET A 43 -6.36 1.86 11.78
N LYS A 44 -5.49 2.06 12.77
CA LYS A 44 -5.77 1.70 14.17
C LYS A 44 -6.91 2.52 14.79
N LEU A 45 -7.09 3.77 14.38
CA LEU A 45 -8.25 4.59 14.75
C LEU A 45 -9.52 4.05 14.09
N VAL A 46 -9.48 3.76 12.78
CA VAL A 46 -10.62 3.22 12.01
C VAL A 46 -11.06 1.85 12.53
N THR A 47 -10.14 1.03 13.03
CA THR A 47 -10.45 -0.28 13.65
C THR A 47 -10.80 -0.20 15.13
N GLY A 48 -10.85 1.02 15.72
CA GLY A 48 -11.18 1.21 17.14
C GLY A 48 -10.09 0.76 18.12
N GLN A 49 -8.88 0.41 17.67
CA GLN A 49 -7.75 0.07 18.53
C GLN A 49 -7.18 1.28 19.26
N LEU A 50 -7.38 2.47 18.70
CA LEU A 50 -6.95 3.73 19.28
C LEU A 50 -8.14 4.68 19.43
N LYS A 51 -8.14 5.42 20.55
CA LYS A 51 -9.07 6.53 20.75
C LYS A 51 -8.50 7.79 20.11
N PRO A 52 -9.29 8.56 19.35
CA PRO A 52 -8.90 9.89 18.90
C PRO A 52 -8.49 10.80 20.07
N SER A 53 -7.48 11.64 19.85
CA SER A 53 -7.12 12.70 20.82
C SER A 53 -8.00 13.94 20.63
N LYS A 54 -8.37 14.23 19.36
CA LYS A 54 -9.32 15.29 18.99
C LYS A 54 -10.11 14.86 17.75
N GLY A 55 -11.22 15.58 17.50
CA GLY A 55 -12.06 15.34 16.34
C GLY A 55 -13.01 14.16 16.48
N THR A 56 -13.66 13.79 15.40
CA THR A 56 -14.64 12.70 15.34
C THR A 56 -14.30 11.71 14.24
N LEU A 57 -14.65 10.45 14.47
CA LEU A 57 -14.48 9.38 13.49
C LEU A 57 -15.72 8.49 13.50
N ARG A 58 -16.32 8.33 12.30
CA ARG A 58 -17.39 7.40 12.03
C ARG A 58 -16.94 6.36 11.01
N VAL A 59 -17.31 5.14 11.24
CA VAL A 59 -17.05 4.00 10.33
C VAL A 59 -18.36 3.30 10.08
N LEU A 60 -18.70 3.03 8.83
CA LEU A 60 -19.99 2.48 8.43
C LEU A 60 -21.19 3.29 9.01
N GLY A 61 -21.03 4.62 9.10
CA GLY A 61 -22.03 5.54 9.62
C GLY A 61 -22.09 5.66 11.15
N GLU A 62 -21.33 4.86 11.91
CA GLU A 62 -21.39 4.81 13.37
C GLU A 62 -20.08 5.29 14.03
N PRO A 63 -20.12 5.87 15.26
CA PRO A 63 -18.92 6.13 16.03
C PRO A 63 -18.19 4.83 16.34
N ILE A 64 -16.89 4.76 16.04
CA ILE A 64 -16.12 3.52 16.15
C ILE A 64 -15.62 3.24 17.58
N TRP A 65 -15.23 4.27 18.34
CA TRP A 65 -14.62 4.06 19.65
C TRP A 65 -15.60 3.48 20.68
N GLY A 66 -15.25 2.30 21.21
CA GLY A 66 -16.08 1.58 22.19
C GLY A 66 -17.29 0.85 21.60
N ASN A 67 -17.41 0.77 20.27
CA ASN A 67 -18.54 0.12 19.60
C ASN A 67 -18.20 -1.35 19.22
N HIS A 68 -18.41 -2.26 20.16
CA HIS A 68 -18.09 -3.68 19.97
C HIS A 68 -18.89 -4.34 18.84
N ALA A 69 -20.14 -3.93 18.62
CA ALA A 69 -20.97 -4.46 17.54
C ALA A 69 -20.38 -4.10 16.17
N LEU A 70 -19.81 -2.89 16.05
CA LEU A 70 -19.17 -2.44 14.83
C LEU A 70 -17.83 -3.15 14.56
N TYR A 71 -17.09 -3.52 15.62
CA TYR A 71 -15.81 -4.24 15.44
C TYR A 71 -16.01 -5.59 14.74
N ALA A 72 -17.12 -6.30 14.99
CA ALA A 72 -17.42 -7.57 14.31
C ALA A 72 -17.68 -7.42 12.80
N ARG A 73 -17.97 -6.21 12.34
CA ARG A 73 -18.21 -5.87 10.92
C ARG A 73 -16.94 -5.41 10.18
N ILE A 74 -15.80 -5.34 10.90
CA ILE A 74 -14.51 -4.85 10.37
C ILE A 74 -13.48 -5.97 10.48
N GLY A 75 -12.87 -6.31 9.34
CA GLY A 75 -11.71 -7.21 9.28
C GLY A 75 -10.41 -6.39 9.25
N PHE A 76 -9.41 -6.81 10.00
CA PHE A 76 -8.12 -6.14 10.06
C PHE A 76 -6.95 -7.08 9.78
N CYS A 77 -6.15 -6.72 8.78
CA CYS A 77 -4.87 -7.35 8.46
C CYS A 77 -3.74 -6.38 8.85
N PRO A 78 -3.04 -6.57 9.98
CA PRO A 78 -1.97 -5.69 10.41
C PRO A 78 -0.69 -5.89 9.60
N GLU A 79 0.14 -4.85 9.48
CA GLU A 79 1.48 -4.96 8.91
C GLU A 79 2.36 -5.89 9.74
N GLN A 80 2.40 -5.67 11.06
CA GLN A 80 3.29 -6.40 11.96
C GLN A 80 2.75 -7.79 12.30
N ASP A 81 3.66 -8.75 12.41
CA ASP A 81 3.36 -10.09 12.88
C ASP A 81 3.20 -10.08 14.41
N ALA A 82 2.09 -10.66 14.90
CA ALA A 82 1.80 -10.81 16.31
C ALA A 82 1.23 -12.22 16.59
N PHE A 83 1.91 -13.25 16.10
CA PHE A 83 1.45 -14.62 16.18
C PHE A 83 1.95 -15.34 17.43
N TYR A 84 1.14 -16.28 17.93
CA TYR A 84 1.63 -17.38 18.77
C TYR A 84 2.26 -18.45 17.87
N GLU A 85 3.56 -18.42 17.68
CA GLU A 85 4.28 -19.24 16.69
C GLU A 85 4.14 -20.75 16.88
N ARG A 86 3.73 -21.21 18.08
CA ARG A 86 3.47 -22.63 18.37
C ARG A 86 2.11 -23.11 17.88
N MET A 87 1.19 -22.20 17.58
CA MET A 87 -0.13 -22.52 17.01
C MET A 87 0.01 -22.80 15.52
N THR A 88 -0.87 -23.67 15.02
CA THR A 88 -1.07 -23.87 13.58
C THR A 88 -1.87 -22.72 12.98
N GLY A 89 -1.83 -22.55 11.64
CA GLY A 89 -2.67 -21.56 10.97
C GLY A 89 -4.17 -21.77 11.22
N ALA A 90 -4.61 -23.03 11.25
CA ALA A 90 -6.00 -23.37 11.56
C ALA A 90 -6.39 -23.01 13.00
N GLU A 91 -5.57 -23.37 13.98
CA GLU A 91 -5.82 -23.03 15.40
C GLU A 91 -5.84 -21.52 15.62
N TRP A 92 -4.94 -20.79 14.97
CA TRP A 92 -4.87 -19.33 15.06
C TRP A 92 -6.15 -18.66 14.55
N VAL A 93 -6.56 -18.95 13.31
CA VAL A 93 -7.75 -18.32 12.73
C VAL A 93 -9.02 -18.75 13.46
N THR A 94 -9.16 -20.05 13.79
CA THR A 94 -10.30 -20.56 14.57
C THR A 94 -10.40 -19.86 15.93
N GLY A 95 -9.27 -19.71 16.63
CA GLY A 95 -9.22 -19.05 17.94
C GLY A 95 -9.71 -17.60 17.87
N LEU A 96 -9.25 -16.82 16.87
CA LEU A 96 -9.69 -15.45 16.69
C LEU A 96 -11.18 -15.34 16.35
N VAL A 97 -11.70 -16.23 15.51
CA VAL A 97 -13.13 -16.28 15.16
C VAL A 97 -13.97 -16.61 16.40
N ARG A 98 -13.52 -17.52 17.25
CA ARG A 98 -14.21 -17.87 18.51
C ARG A 98 -14.30 -16.70 19.49
N LEU A 99 -13.32 -15.80 19.51
CA LEU A 99 -13.38 -14.59 20.35
C LEU A 99 -14.55 -13.67 19.98
N ASN A 100 -15.12 -13.82 18.78
CA ASN A 100 -16.34 -13.12 18.36
C ASN A 100 -17.64 -13.86 18.72
N GLY A 101 -17.58 -14.90 19.57
CA GLY A 101 -18.74 -15.57 20.10
C GLY A 101 -19.31 -16.73 19.25
N LEU A 102 -18.63 -17.13 18.16
CA LEU A 102 -19.05 -18.26 17.34
C LEU A 102 -18.82 -19.60 18.09
N SER A 103 -19.67 -20.59 17.79
CA SER A 103 -19.45 -21.96 18.22
C SER A 103 -18.13 -22.52 17.66
N GLU A 104 -17.57 -23.55 18.27
CA GLU A 104 -16.33 -24.17 17.76
C GLU A 104 -16.50 -24.74 16.35
N ALA A 105 -17.64 -25.30 16.04
CA ALA A 105 -17.96 -25.86 14.73
C ALA A 105 -18.03 -24.75 13.67
N ASP A 106 -18.75 -23.67 13.97
CA ASP A 106 -18.88 -22.52 13.03
C ASP A 106 -17.56 -21.81 12.84
N ALA A 107 -16.78 -21.60 13.92
CA ALA A 107 -15.47 -20.98 13.87
C ALA A 107 -14.47 -21.80 13.04
N THR A 108 -14.48 -23.13 13.21
CA THR A 108 -13.63 -24.03 12.40
C THR A 108 -14.03 -23.99 10.93
N ALA A 109 -15.33 -23.97 10.63
CA ALA A 109 -15.81 -23.86 9.25
C ALA A 109 -15.43 -22.51 8.62
N ALA A 110 -15.55 -21.40 9.35
CA ALA A 110 -15.15 -20.07 8.91
C ALA A 110 -13.63 -19.99 8.67
N ALA A 111 -12.83 -20.49 9.60
CA ALA A 111 -11.36 -20.53 9.47
C ALA A 111 -10.93 -21.34 8.25
N ARG A 112 -11.56 -22.50 8.00
CA ARG A 112 -11.27 -23.32 6.84
C ARG A 112 -11.53 -22.56 5.53
N ARG A 113 -12.71 -21.92 5.38
CA ARG A 113 -13.04 -21.11 4.20
C ARG A 113 -12.05 -19.97 3.99
N ALA A 114 -11.68 -19.28 5.07
CA ALA A 114 -10.73 -18.18 4.98
C ALA A 114 -9.32 -18.62 4.58
N LEU A 115 -8.84 -19.75 5.11
CA LEU A 115 -7.55 -20.33 4.75
C LEU A 115 -7.53 -20.86 3.32
N GLU A 116 -8.65 -21.38 2.84
CA GLU A 116 -8.82 -21.81 1.45
C GLU A 116 -8.76 -20.59 0.51
N ALA A 117 -9.46 -19.50 0.83
CA ALA A 117 -9.47 -18.27 0.03
C ALA A 117 -8.07 -17.66 -0.16
N VAL A 118 -7.17 -17.85 0.81
CA VAL A 118 -5.77 -17.36 0.71
C VAL A 118 -4.75 -18.44 0.31
N ASP A 119 -5.21 -19.59 -0.18
CA ASP A 119 -4.36 -20.71 -0.65
C ASP A 119 -3.40 -21.24 0.46
N LEU A 120 -3.92 -21.43 1.66
CA LEU A 120 -3.20 -22.00 2.80
C LEU A 120 -3.73 -23.35 3.28
N THR A 121 -4.69 -23.97 2.59
CA THR A 121 -5.32 -25.24 3.02
C THR A 121 -4.30 -26.34 3.30
N ALA A 122 -3.35 -26.56 2.38
CA ALA A 122 -2.32 -27.60 2.53
C ALA A 122 -1.34 -27.34 3.69
N SER A 123 -1.27 -26.11 4.17
CA SER A 123 -0.37 -25.68 5.25
C SER A 123 -1.10 -25.32 6.54
N ALA A 124 -2.43 -25.42 6.57
CA ALA A 124 -3.26 -25.03 7.72
C ALA A 124 -2.86 -25.72 9.03
N GLY A 125 -2.41 -26.98 8.97
CA GLY A 125 -1.94 -27.77 10.11
C GLY A 125 -0.45 -27.55 10.48
N LYS A 126 0.32 -26.75 9.73
CA LYS A 126 1.70 -26.43 10.10
C LYS A 126 1.72 -25.31 11.13
N LYS A 127 2.69 -25.34 12.06
CA LYS A 127 2.91 -24.26 13.02
C LYS A 127 3.31 -22.97 12.29
N ILE A 128 2.78 -21.84 12.75
CA ILE A 128 3.07 -20.52 12.15
C ILE A 128 4.55 -20.16 12.24
N GLY A 129 5.28 -20.64 13.26
CA GLY A 129 6.71 -20.51 13.35
C GLY A 129 7.50 -21.09 12.16
N ALA A 130 6.91 -22.07 11.43
CA ALA A 130 7.49 -22.66 10.22
C ALA A 130 6.96 -22.03 8.92
N TYR A 131 6.15 -20.96 8.99
CA TYR A 131 5.63 -20.27 7.82
C TYR A 131 6.69 -19.33 7.20
N SER A 132 6.73 -19.28 5.87
CA SER A 132 7.46 -18.23 5.16
C SER A 132 6.80 -16.85 5.39
N LYS A 133 7.50 -15.76 5.08
CA LYS A 133 6.96 -14.40 5.19
C LYS A 133 5.64 -14.26 4.40
N GLY A 134 5.58 -14.77 3.17
CA GLY A 134 4.35 -14.75 2.37
C GLY A 134 3.22 -15.62 2.94
N MET A 135 3.52 -16.75 3.61
CA MET A 135 2.50 -17.54 4.31
C MET A 135 1.99 -16.81 5.55
N ARG A 136 2.85 -16.14 6.31
CA ARG A 136 2.48 -15.30 7.45
C ARG A 136 1.56 -14.16 7.01
N GLN A 137 1.87 -13.53 5.89
CA GLN A 137 1.03 -12.47 5.33
C GLN A 137 -0.35 -13.00 4.92
N ARG A 138 -0.41 -14.17 4.27
CA ARG A 138 -1.68 -14.78 3.87
C ARG A 138 -2.54 -15.22 5.07
N VAL A 139 -1.97 -15.73 6.15
CA VAL A 139 -2.77 -16.06 7.34
C VAL A 139 -3.30 -14.82 8.07
N LYS A 140 -2.58 -13.67 8.02
CA LYS A 140 -3.12 -12.37 8.47
C LYS A 140 -4.32 -11.93 7.62
N LEU A 141 -4.27 -12.16 6.32
CA LEU A 141 -5.41 -11.88 5.45
C LEU A 141 -6.57 -12.84 5.73
N ALA A 142 -6.29 -14.14 5.94
CA ALA A 142 -7.31 -15.12 6.31
C ALA A 142 -8.06 -14.72 7.61
N GLN A 143 -7.34 -14.29 8.65
CA GLN A 143 -7.99 -13.81 9.88
C GLN A 143 -8.87 -12.59 9.64
N ALA A 144 -8.46 -11.69 8.74
CA ALA A 144 -9.23 -10.49 8.44
C ALA A 144 -10.56 -10.79 7.74
N ILE A 145 -10.58 -11.79 6.84
CA ILE A 145 -11.77 -12.16 6.05
C ILE A 145 -12.65 -13.23 6.71
N ALA A 146 -12.20 -13.88 7.77
CA ALA A 146 -12.84 -15.09 8.31
C ALA A 146 -14.29 -14.89 8.78
N LEU A 147 -14.63 -13.68 9.26
CA LEU A 147 -15.98 -13.30 9.72
C LEU A 147 -16.85 -12.65 8.65
N ASP A 148 -16.40 -12.64 7.40
CA ASP A 148 -17.13 -12.02 6.28
C ASP A 148 -17.48 -10.52 6.51
N PRO A 149 -16.50 -9.67 6.89
CA PRO A 149 -16.76 -8.30 7.29
C PRO A 149 -17.24 -7.42 6.13
N GLU A 150 -17.97 -6.35 6.46
CA GLU A 150 -18.41 -5.32 5.52
C GLU A 150 -17.27 -4.40 5.09
N LEU A 151 -16.28 -4.21 5.97
CA LEU A 151 -15.12 -3.36 5.75
C LEU A 151 -13.83 -4.13 6.07
N LEU A 152 -12.93 -4.20 5.08
CA LEU A 152 -11.57 -4.70 5.27
C LEU A 152 -10.60 -3.53 5.42
N ILE A 153 -9.76 -3.59 6.45
CA ILE A 153 -8.62 -2.69 6.66
C ILE A 153 -7.35 -3.52 6.52
N LEU A 154 -6.55 -3.21 5.50
CA LEU A 154 -5.39 -4.00 5.11
C LEU A 154 -4.12 -3.12 5.16
N ASP A 155 -3.27 -3.35 6.17
CA ASP A 155 -2.01 -2.60 6.35
C ASP A 155 -0.86 -3.35 5.67
N GLU A 156 -0.37 -2.82 4.54
CA GLU A 156 0.69 -3.39 3.69
C GLU A 156 0.44 -4.88 3.33
N PRO A 157 -0.74 -5.26 2.78
CA PRO A 157 -1.12 -6.67 2.64
C PRO A 157 -0.29 -7.46 1.63
N LEU A 158 0.40 -6.80 0.71
CA LEU A 158 1.20 -7.43 -0.36
C LEU A 158 2.67 -7.61 0.01
N ASN A 159 3.07 -7.08 1.19
CA ASN A 159 4.47 -7.08 1.60
C ASN A 159 5.01 -8.51 1.80
N GLY A 160 6.15 -8.80 1.15
CA GLY A 160 6.84 -10.09 1.26
C GLY A 160 6.19 -11.26 0.53
N MET A 161 5.23 -10.99 -0.35
CA MET A 161 4.66 -11.97 -1.27
C MET A 161 5.47 -12.05 -2.56
N ASP A 162 5.57 -13.25 -3.12
CA ASP A 162 6.07 -13.44 -4.48
C ASP A 162 5.07 -12.90 -5.53
N PRO A 163 5.49 -12.69 -6.79
CA PRO A 163 4.62 -12.08 -7.81
C PRO A 163 3.32 -12.84 -8.08
N ILE A 164 3.33 -14.17 -7.97
CA ILE A 164 2.15 -15.01 -8.22
C ILE A 164 1.14 -14.83 -7.07
N GLN A 165 1.61 -14.92 -5.84
CA GLN A 165 0.77 -14.73 -4.64
C GLN A 165 0.24 -13.30 -4.55
N ARG A 166 1.04 -12.32 -4.93
CA ARG A 166 0.62 -10.91 -5.00
C ARG A 166 -0.57 -10.73 -5.95
N ARG A 167 -0.50 -11.28 -7.17
CA ARG A 167 -1.61 -11.22 -8.15
C ARG A 167 -2.88 -11.87 -7.62
N ARG A 168 -2.77 -13.05 -6.98
CA ARG A 168 -3.92 -13.75 -6.37
C ARG A 168 -4.54 -12.93 -5.25
N THR A 169 -3.72 -12.31 -4.41
CA THR A 169 -4.20 -11.45 -3.31
C THR A 169 -4.88 -10.20 -3.83
N ILE A 170 -4.33 -9.55 -4.87
CA ILE A 170 -4.98 -8.42 -5.55
C ILE A 170 -6.35 -8.84 -6.08
N GLN A 171 -6.44 -9.99 -6.76
CA GLN A 171 -7.72 -10.48 -7.27
C GLN A 171 -8.72 -10.76 -6.14
N LEU A 172 -8.30 -11.41 -5.06
CA LEU A 172 -9.14 -11.65 -3.88
C LEU A 172 -9.70 -10.35 -3.28
N ILE A 173 -8.87 -9.30 -3.16
CA ILE A 173 -9.30 -8.00 -2.64
C ILE A 173 -10.32 -7.33 -3.59
N ARG A 174 -10.09 -7.41 -4.89
CA ARG A 174 -11.02 -6.89 -5.91
C ARG A 174 -12.38 -7.61 -5.87
N ASP A 175 -12.35 -8.94 -5.84
CA ASP A 175 -13.56 -9.76 -5.77
C ASP A 175 -14.34 -9.49 -4.47
N TRP A 176 -13.62 -9.22 -3.38
CA TRP A 176 -14.23 -8.82 -2.11
C TRP A 176 -15.06 -7.54 -2.25
N ALA A 177 -14.50 -6.53 -2.89
CA ALA A 177 -15.17 -5.24 -3.08
C ALA A 177 -16.35 -5.32 -4.06
N THR A 178 -16.27 -6.17 -5.11
CA THR A 178 -17.37 -6.35 -6.07
C THR A 178 -18.62 -6.94 -5.43
N ALA A 179 -18.50 -7.62 -4.29
CA ALA A 179 -19.62 -8.14 -3.51
C ALA A 179 -20.34 -7.06 -2.65
N GLY A 180 -20.14 -5.78 -2.94
CA GLY A 180 -20.75 -4.65 -2.22
C GLY A 180 -20.06 -4.29 -0.89
N ARG A 181 -18.90 -4.86 -0.62
CA ARG A 181 -18.09 -4.58 0.56
C ARG A 181 -17.06 -3.49 0.27
N SER A 182 -16.42 -3.00 1.33
CA SER A 182 -15.44 -1.92 1.20
C SER A 182 -14.06 -2.34 1.71
N VAL A 183 -13.01 -1.73 1.15
CA VAL A 183 -11.63 -2.02 1.51
C VAL A 183 -10.85 -0.71 1.64
N LEU A 184 -10.13 -0.54 2.74
CA LEU A 184 -9.08 0.45 2.88
C LEU A 184 -7.75 -0.29 2.92
N VAL A 185 -6.90 -0.07 1.94
CA VAL A 185 -5.61 -0.75 1.81
C VAL A 185 -4.46 0.24 1.86
N SER A 186 -3.47 0.03 2.72
CA SER A 186 -2.26 0.83 2.70
C SER A 186 -1.18 0.22 1.83
N SER A 187 -0.40 1.07 1.18
CA SER A 187 0.89 0.73 0.60
C SER A 187 1.80 1.96 0.56
N HIS A 188 3.10 1.71 0.52
CA HIS A 188 4.12 2.71 0.18
C HIS A 188 4.55 2.59 -1.28
N VAL A 189 3.92 1.70 -2.06
CA VAL A 189 4.22 1.38 -3.45
C VAL A 189 3.02 1.73 -4.33
N LEU A 190 3.17 2.75 -5.19
CA LEU A 190 2.08 3.29 -6.00
C LEU A 190 1.44 2.24 -6.91
N HIS A 191 2.24 1.49 -7.68
CA HIS A 191 1.73 0.49 -8.62
C HIS A 191 0.96 -0.67 -7.96
N GLU A 192 1.19 -0.94 -6.67
CA GLU A 192 0.39 -1.92 -5.92
C GLU A 192 -1.02 -1.41 -5.67
N VAL A 193 -1.15 -0.12 -5.40
CA VAL A 193 -2.46 0.51 -5.21
C VAL A 193 -3.18 0.69 -6.54
N GLU A 194 -2.51 1.13 -7.60
CA GLU A 194 -3.06 1.21 -8.95
C GLU A 194 -3.63 -0.13 -9.43
N ALA A 195 -2.96 -1.23 -9.07
CA ALA A 195 -3.45 -2.58 -9.35
C ALA A 195 -4.74 -2.94 -8.59
N LEU A 196 -5.15 -2.17 -7.58
CA LEU A 196 -6.35 -2.42 -6.78
C LEU A 196 -7.48 -1.42 -7.10
N THR A 197 -7.15 -0.14 -7.22
CA THR A 197 -8.11 0.95 -7.32
C THR A 197 -7.49 2.20 -7.95
N SER A 198 -8.34 3.04 -8.54
CA SER A 198 -7.96 4.41 -8.90
C SER A 198 -8.19 5.42 -7.77
N ASN A 199 -8.95 5.07 -6.73
CA ASN A 199 -9.28 5.99 -5.66
C ASN A 199 -8.26 5.92 -4.51
N VAL A 200 -7.55 7.01 -4.25
CA VAL A 200 -6.46 7.07 -3.29
C VAL A 200 -6.53 8.26 -2.35
N LEU A 201 -6.00 8.05 -1.16
CA LEU A 201 -5.67 9.07 -0.18
C LEU A 201 -4.17 9.09 0.01
N VAL A 202 -3.57 10.26 -0.09
CA VAL A 202 -2.13 10.44 0.13
C VAL A 202 -1.92 11.07 1.50
N ILE A 203 -1.21 10.37 2.38
CA ILE A 203 -0.92 10.84 3.74
C ILE A 203 0.57 11.12 3.91
N ASN A 204 0.90 12.25 4.52
CA ASN A 204 2.27 12.60 4.92
C ASN A 204 2.28 13.37 6.22
N ASN A 205 3.23 13.08 7.11
CA ASN A 205 3.38 13.73 8.42
C ASN A 205 2.05 13.86 9.21
N GLY A 206 1.22 12.80 9.13
CA GLY A 206 -0.07 12.75 9.81
C GLY A 206 -1.18 13.59 9.19
N ARG A 207 -1.02 14.11 7.98
CA ARG A 207 -2.03 14.90 7.24
C ARG A 207 -2.37 14.25 5.91
N ILE A 208 -3.63 14.34 5.49
CA ILE A 208 -3.99 14.03 4.10
C ILE A 208 -3.56 15.23 3.24
N ILE A 209 -2.72 14.95 2.24
CA ILE A 209 -2.15 15.98 1.35
C ILE A 209 -2.76 15.93 -0.05
N ALA A 210 -3.37 14.81 -0.44
CA ALA A 210 -4.14 14.68 -1.66
C ALA A 210 -5.18 13.56 -1.52
N GLU A 211 -6.29 13.68 -2.24
CA GLU A 211 -7.33 12.66 -2.37
C GLU A 211 -7.90 12.67 -3.78
N GLY A 212 -8.32 11.51 -4.29
CA GLY A 212 -8.97 11.39 -5.59
C GLY A 212 -8.44 10.26 -6.46
N ASP A 213 -8.50 10.46 -7.77
CA ASP A 213 -8.04 9.47 -8.75
C ASP A 213 -6.52 9.42 -8.83
N VAL A 214 -5.96 8.22 -8.81
CA VAL A 214 -4.50 7.99 -8.89
C VAL A 214 -3.89 8.53 -10.19
N HIS A 215 -4.66 8.51 -11.29
CA HIS A 215 -4.18 9.05 -12.56
C HIS A 215 -4.01 10.57 -12.49
N HIS A 216 -4.94 11.27 -11.84
CA HIS A 216 -4.81 12.71 -11.60
C HIS A 216 -3.61 13.04 -10.69
N ILE A 217 -3.36 12.21 -9.67
CA ILE A 217 -2.16 12.35 -8.83
C ILE A 217 -0.89 12.12 -9.66
N ARG A 218 -0.94 11.19 -10.62
CA ARG A 218 0.17 10.92 -11.55
C ARG A 218 0.41 12.09 -12.50
N GLU A 219 -0.65 12.68 -13.08
CA GLU A 219 -0.55 13.89 -13.92
C GLU A 219 0.15 15.04 -13.19
N LEU A 220 -0.16 15.25 -11.90
CA LEU A 220 0.56 16.23 -11.06
C LEU A 220 2.05 15.91 -10.89
N ILE A 221 2.46 14.65 -11.05
CA ILE A 221 3.86 14.23 -11.05
C ILE A 221 4.47 14.46 -12.44
N ASP A 222 3.73 14.12 -13.49
CA ASP A 222 4.15 14.22 -14.89
C ASP A 222 4.32 15.69 -15.34
N GLU A 223 3.68 16.65 -14.65
CA GLU A 223 3.94 18.08 -14.82
C GLU A 223 5.33 18.55 -14.31
N HIS A 224 6.06 17.65 -13.61
CA HIS A 224 7.40 17.94 -13.11
C HIS A 224 8.46 17.14 -13.87
N PRO A 225 9.70 17.67 -13.95
CA PRO A 225 10.78 16.97 -14.64
C PRO A 225 11.08 15.61 -14.03
N HIS A 226 11.11 14.59 -14.89
CA HIS A 226 11.46 13.23 -14.47
C HIS A 226 12.97 13.07 -14.34
N SER A 227 13.41 12.43 -13.26
CA SER A 227 14.81 12.09 -13.03
C SER A 227 15.05 10.63 -13.41
N VAL A 228 16.00 10.40 -14.32
CA VAL A 228 16.39 9.05 -14.77
C VAL A 228 17.85 8.84 -14.43
N SER A 229 18.13 7.78 -13.69
CA SER A 229 19.48 7.37 -13.30
C SER A 229 19.95 6.20 -14.18
N ILE A 230 21.05 6.41 -14.89
CA ILE A 230 21.56 5.47 -15.89
C ILE A 230 22.98 5.08 -15.52
N ARG A 231 23.26 3.78 -15.46
CA ARG A 231 24.60 3.24 -15.42
C ARG A 231 24.95 2.69 -16.80
N ALA A 232 26.02 3.20 -17.38
CA ALA A 232 26.48 2.82 -18.72
C ALA A 232 28.00 2.70 -18.76
N SER A 233 28.52 1.87 -19.67
CA SER A 233 29.97 1.68 -19.85
C SER A 233 30.69 2.95 -20.33
N GLN A 234 29.96 3.83 -21.04
CA GLN A 234 30.47 5.11 -21.58
C GLN A 234 29.53 6.26 -21.21
N PRO A 235 29.43 6.67 -19.95
CA PRO A 235 28.42 7.63 -19.50
C PRO A 235 28.60 9.03 -20.10
N ARG A 236 29.83 9.42 -20.49
CA ARG A 236 30.10 10.73 -21.15
C ARG A 236 29.62 10.76 -22.60
N GLU A 237 29.76 9.66 -23.34
CA GLU A 237 29.24 9.55 -24.70
C GLU A 237 27.71 9.53 -24.68
N LEU A 238 27.13 8.76 -23.74
CA LEU A 238 25.69 8.77 -23.53
C LEU A 238 25.17 10.18 -23.22
N ALA A 239 25.84 10.92 -22.35
CA ALA A 239 25.46 12.30 -22.02
C ALA A 239 25.48 13.22 -23.26
N ARG A 240 26.44 13.07 -24.16
CA ARG A 240 26.51 13.83 -25.42
C ARG A 240 25.33 13.54 -26.35
N GLU A 241 24.98 12.26 -26.49
CA GLU A 241 23.88 11.81 -27.33
C GLU A 241 22.50 12.30 -26.83
N VAL A 242 22.32 12.32 -25.52
CA VAL A 242 21.03 12.75 -24.93
C VAL A 242 20.94 14.27 -24.73
N LEU A 243 22.05 14.98 -24.61
CA LEU A 243 22.06 16.44 -24.35
C LEU A 243 21.38 17.24 -25.46
N SER A 244 21.42 16.76 -26.70
CA SER A 244 20.80 17.42 -27.88
C SER A 244 19.30 17.15 -27.98
N GLN A 245 18.74 16.28 -27.11
CA GLN A 245 17.34 15.90 -27.16
C GLN A 245 16.46 16.98 -26.51
N GLU A 246 15.34 17.29 -27.17
CA GLU A 246 14.35 18.23 -26.65
C GLU A 246 13.73 17.74 -25.34
N GLY A 247 13.60 18.64 -24.37
CA GLY A 247 13.02 18.35 -23.05
C GLY A 247 14.02 17.90 -22.00
N ILE A 248 15.32 17.85 -22.29
CA ILE A 248 16.36 17.64 -21.28
C ILE A 248 16.60 18.95 -20.52
N ILE A 249 16.44 18.93 -19.21
CA ILE A 249 16.62 20.08 -18.32
C ILE A 249 18.02 20.10 -17.74
N SER A 250 18.44 18.95 -17.19
CA SER A 250 19.76 18.84 -16.56
C SER A 250 20.39 17.47 -16.77
N LEU A 251 21.72 17.47 -16.79
CA LEU A 251 22.56 16.29 -16.79
C LEU A 251 23.59 16.42 -15.67
N ARG A 252 23.71 15.42 -14.82
CA ARG A 252 24.74 15.39 -13.79
C ARG A 252 25.33 13.99 -13.63
N PHE A 253 26.58 13.92 -13.23
CA PHE A 253 27.24 12.68 -12.93
C PHE A 253 27.27 12.48 -11.40
N GLU A 254 26.80 11.34 -10.94
CA GLU A 254 26.86 10.90 -9.55
C GLU A 254 27.58 9.56 -9.48
N SER A 255 28.80 9.56 -9.01
CA SER A 255 29.67 8.35 -8.95
C SER A 255 29.82 7.69 -10.33
N ASP A 256 29.21 6.53 -10.57
CA ASP A 256 29.22 5.74 -11.79
C ASP A 256 27.95 5.92 -12.64
N ARG A 257 27.09 6.87 -12.28
CA ARG A 257 25.77 7.06 -12.89
C ARG A 257 25.64 8.42 -13.57
N LEU A 258 24.93 8.45 -14.67
CA LEU A 258 24.41 9.64 -15.31
C LEU A 258 22.98 9.87 -14.83
N ILE A 259 22.71 11.00 -14.20
CA ILE A 259 21.38 11.42 -13.82
C ILE A 259 20.89 12.44 -14.86
N VAL A 260 19.76 12.16 -15.46
CA VAL A 260 19.11 12.99 -16.48
C VAL A 260 17.79 13.49 -15.94
N GLU A 261 17.54 14.80 -15.98
CA GLU A 261 16.22 15.38 -15.70
C GLU A 261 15.57 15.77 -17.03
N THR A 262 14.34 15.30 -17.28
CA THR A 262 13.62 15.52 -18.53
C THR A 262 12.15 15.85 -18.29
N GLU A 263 11.60 16.78 -19.09
CA GLU A 263 10.16 17.10 -19.17
C GLU A 263 9.41 16.15 -20.13
N LYS A 264 10.14 15.38 -20.96
CA LYS A 264 9.56 14.48 -21.97
C LYS A 264 10.03 13.05 -21.75
N PRO A 265 9.58 12.37 -20.67
CA PRO A 265 10.09 11.06 -20.30
C PRO A 265 9.88 9.99 -21.38
N ASP A 266 8.73 9.93 -22.04
CA ASP A 266 8.43 8.93 -23.08
C ASP A 266 9.37 9.07 -24.28
N ALA A 267 9.59 10.30 -24.75
CA ALA A 267 10.53 10.59 -25.85
C ALA A 267 11.97 10.24 -25.43
N PHE A 268 12.32 10.50 -24.18
CA PHE A 268 13.63 10.17 -23.62
C PHE A 268 13.85 8.66 -23.55
N TYR A 269 12.90 7.87 -23.04
CA TYR A 269 13.02 6.41 -22.98
C TYR A 269 13.05 5.76 -24.36
N THR A 270 12.30 6.30 -25.33
CA THR A 270 12.36 5.86 -26.72
C THR A 270 13.77 6.05 -27.28
N ARG A 271 14.34 7.24 -27.13
CA ARG A 271 15.70 7.55 -27.57
C ARG A 271 16.75 6.71 -26.87
N LEU A 272 16.61 6.50 -25.56
CA LEU A 272 17.52 5.68 -24.79
C LEU A 272 17.53 4.22 -25.28
N THR A 273 16.36 3.70 -25.65
CA THR A 273 16.21 2.37 -26.24
C THR A 273 16.90 2.26 -27.61
N GLU A 274 16.79 3.30 -28.46
CA GLU A 274 17.48 3.36 -29.75
C GLU A 274 19.02 3.40 -29.57
N LEU A 275 19.51 4.20 -28.61
CA LEU A 275 20.94 4.30 -28.31
C LEU A 275 21.48 2.96 -27.76
N ALA A 276 20.73 2.28 -26.91
CA ALA A 276 21.08 0.94 -26.42
C ALA A 276 21.15 -0.09 -27.56
N ALA A 277 20.18 -0.06 -28.48
CA ALA A 277 20.12 -0.97 -29.62
C ALA A 277 21.24 -0.73 -30.66
N SER A 278 21.61 0.53 -30.87
CA SER A 278 22.68 0.91 -31.82
C SER A 278 24.10 0.74 -31.26
N GLY A 279 24.24 0.65 -29.93
CA GLY A 279 25.54 0.64 -29.26
C GLY A 279 26.30 1.96 -29.33
N ALA A 280 25.70 3.05 -29.84
CA ALA A 280 26.36 4.35 -30.09
C ALA A 280 26.86 5.04 -28.80
N ALA A 281 26.28 4.68 -27.64
CA ALA A 281 26.62 5.23 -26.32
C ALA A 281 27.25 4.19 -25.37
N GLY A 282 27.75 3.06 -25.92
CA GLY A 282 28.22 1.92 -25.14
C GLY A 282 27.09 1.08 -24.56
N ALA A 283 27.45 0.09 -23.73
CA ALA A 283 26.46 -0.75 -23.06
C ALA A 283 25.76 0.04 -21.94
N ILE A 284 24.43 -0.05 -21.89
CA ILE A 284 23.62 0.46 -20.79
C ILE A 284 23.34 -0.71 -19.86
N ASP A 285 23.88 -0.66 -18.64
CA ASP A 285 23.82 -1.75 -17.66
C ASP A 285 22.57 -1.70 -16.80
N GLU A 286 22.12 -0.48 -16.48
CA GLU A 286 20.99 -0.27 -15.58
C GLU A 286 20.33 1.08 -15.85
N VAL A 287 19.01 1.10 -15.89
CA VAL A 287 18.18 2.31 -15.95
C VAL A 287 17.19 2.24 -14.80
N THR A 288 17.16 3.27 -13.98
CA THR A 288 16.18 3.41 -12.88
C THR A 288 15.61 4.81 -12.89
N SER A 289 14.33 4.94 -12.56
CA SER A 289 13.70 6.23 -12.33
C SER A 289 13.54 6.43 -10.82
N PRO A 290 14.38 7.26 -10.17
CA PRO A 290 14.21 7.57 -8.75
C PRO A 290 12.87 8.23 -8.45
N ASP A 291 12.24 8.84 -9.44
CA ASP A 291 10.99 9.60 -9.31
C ASP A 291 9.72 8.76 -9.57
N ASP A 292 9.85 7.51 -10.03
CA ASP A 292 8.72 6.57 -10.15
C ASP A 292 8.23 6.03 -8.79
N ASN A 293 8.84 6.48 -7.70
CA ASN A 293 8.44 6.09 -6.37
C ASN A 293 7.64 7.21 -5.68
N LEU A 294 6.80 6.78 -4.75
CA LEU A 294 5.99 7.66 -3.90
C LEU A 294 6.80 8.77 -3.20
N GLN A 295 8.10 8.58 -2.96
CA GLN A 295 8.94 9.60 -2.34
C GLN A 295 9.14 10.83 -3.23
N ALA A 296 9.15 10.64 -4.55
CA ALA A 296 9.18 11.74 -5.50
C ALA A 296 7.84 12.49 -5.50
N VAL A 297 6.71 11.76 -5.56
CA VAL A 297 5.37 12.34 -5.42
C VAL A 297 5.31 13.22 -4.16
N PHE A 298 5.81 12.73 -3.04
CA PHE A 298 5.83 13.48 -1.78
C PHE A 298 6.72 14.71 -1.84
N LYS A 299 7.87 14.66 -2.50
CA LYS A 299 8.74 15.84 -2.66
C LYS A 299 8.02 16.98 -3.38
N TYR A 300 7.17 16.64 -4.35
CA TYR A 300 6.43 17.65 -5.14
C TYR A 300 5.19 18.15 -4.41
N LEU A 301 4.38 17.25 -3.82
CA LEU A 301 3.18 17.64 -3.06
C LEU A 301 3.49 18.41 -1.75
N VAL A 302 4.67 18.22 -1.18
CA VAL A 302 5.06 18.90 0.09
C VAL A 302 5.83 20.20 -0.15
N LYS A 303 6.28 20.50 -1.38
CA LYS A 303 6.94 21.77 -1.73
C LYS A 303 5.96 22.89 -2.12
N GLN A 304 4.66 22.61 -2.21
CA GLN A 304 3.60 23.60 -2.31
C GLN A 304 3.06 23.95 -0.90
#